data_2bce30406108f91c1684e5d540221abc
#
_entry.id   2bce30406108f91c1684e5d540221abc
#
_cell.length_a   1.000
_cell.length_b   1.000
_cell.length_c   1.000
_cell.angle_alpha   90.00
_cell.angle_beta   90.00
_cell.angle_gamma   90.00
#
_symmetry.space_group_name_H-M   'P 1'
#
loop_
_entity.id
_entity.type
_entity.pdbx_description
1 polymer ?
#
loop_
_entity_poly.entity_id
_entity_poly.type
_entity_poly.pdbx_seq_one_letter_code
_entity_poly.pdbx_strand_id
1 'polypeptide(L)'
;MTFRIAVVQPISHSPAEAERNVADAVQWIERAAAHGADFVCFPETYPGPWRMPATFDPTATLAEAAARHGIYVVFGTIEPLDVKTATAYNLILMTYPDGRAPARYRRTHPNGPWIYTGGRSWEFQYIPGNDFPIFETAQGKVGLAMCSEVYMPEVSRALALRGAELIFMPAGIDKNRLWSTWHTLIWARAIENLAVVVTTQNLFDHSQRGLAMVAAPEEIMFESTAAGMSIVDVSLDRIRQLRASRDEVGSSMVCGAKQGVLGPQWQRPELYDAIYPRPLHEAAE
;
A
#
# COMPACT_ATOMS: atom_id res chain seq x y z
N MET A 1 -0.64 -3.60 -22.15
CA MET A 1 0.44 -2.60 -22.00
C MET A 1 1.25 -2.95 -20.76
N THR A 2 2.56 -3.17 -20.92
CA THR A 2 3.47 -3.49 -19.80
C THR A 2 4.08 -2.21 -19.24
N PHE A 3 4.23 -2.15 -17.93
CA PHE A 3 4.89 -1.09 -17.18
C PHE A 3 5.75 -1.69 -16.07
N ARG A 4 6.60 -0.89 -15.43
CA ARG A 4 7.58 -1.35 -14.45
C ARG A 4 7.35 -0.77 -13.07
N ILE A 5 7.41 -1.62 -12.06
CA ILE A 5 7.36 -1.21 -10.67
C ILE A 5 8.73 -1.47 -10.02
N ALA A 6 9.33 -0.43 -9.48
CA ALA A 6 10.47 -0.54 -8.58
C ALA A 6 9.94 -0.78 -7.15
N VAL A 7 10.19 -1.96 -6.62
CA VAL A 7 9.88 -2.30 -5.23
C VAL A 7 11.14 -2.10 -4.40
N VAL A 8 11.10 -1.15 -3.47
CA VAL A 8 12.28 -0.78 -2.66
C VAL A 8 12.08 -1.26 -1.23
N GLN A 9 13.01 -2.09 -0.76
CA GLN A 9 13.11 -2.55 0.62
C GLN A 9 14.38 -1.95 1.23
N PRO A 10 14.31 -0.71 1.77
CA PRO A 10 15.48 0.02 2.19
C PRO A 10 16.02 -0.47 3.54
N ILE A 11 17.31 -0.25 3.80
CA ILE A 11 17.83 -0.14 5.16
C ILE A 11 17.57 1.30 5.60
N SER A 12 16.62 1.46 6.52
CA SER A 12 16.16 2.76 6.98
C SER A 12 17.03 3.26 8.15
N HIS A 13 17.28 4.55 8.17
CA HIS A 13 17.85 5.20 9.34
C HIS A 13 16.88 5.14 10.53
N SER A 14 17.44 5.15 11.74
CA SER A 14 16.65 5.14 12.96
C SER A 14 15.68 6.32 13.03
N PRO A 15 14.60 6.23 13.84
CA PRO A 15 13.67 7.36 13.96
C PRO A 15 14.31 8.70 14.31
N ALA A 16 15.45 8.68 15.06
CA ALA A 16 16.18 9.91 15.40
C ALA A 16 16.90 10.55 14.21
N GLU A 17 17.19 9.77 13.18
CA GLU A 17 17.89 10.18 11.97
C GLU A 17 17.02 10.01 10.71
N ALA A 18 15.71 9.83 10.88
CA ALA A 18 14.78 9.50 9.80
C ALA A 18 14.80 10.52 8.64
N GLU A 19 15.13 11.79 8.89
CA GLU A 19 15.25 12.80 7.85
C GLU A 19 16.28 12.44 6.77
N ARG A 20 17.32 11.67 7.12
CA ARG A 20 18.31 11.18 6.16
C ARG A 20 17.71 10.25 5.11
N ASN A 21 16.64 9.53 5.46
CA ASN A 21 15.91 8.68 4.51
C ASN A 21 15.36 9.46 3.31
N VAL A 22 15.13 10.78 3.44
CA VAL A 22 14.63 11.60 2.33
C VAL A 22 15.64 11.67 1.19
N ALA A 23 16.90 11.91 1.53
CA ALA A 23 17.98 11.92 0.54
C ALA A 23 18.18 10.54 -0.11
N ASP A 24 18.11 9.47 0.71
CA ASP A 24 18.21 8.10 0.21
C ASP A 24 17.00 7.76 -0.70
N ALA A 25 15.80 8.22 -0.35
CA ALA A 25 14.61 8.03 -1.19
C ALA A 25 14.77 8.68 -2.58
N VAL A 26 15.31 9.88 -2.63
CA VAL A 26 15.61 10.56 -3.91
C VAL A 26 16.59 9.72 -4.75
N GLN A 27 17.66 9.20 -4.16
CA GLN A 27 18.60 8.32 -4.88
C GLN A 27 17.93 7.04 -5.38
N TRP A 28 17.02 6.43 -4.61
CA TRP A 28 16.25 5.28 -5.06
C TRP A 28 15.33 5.65 -6.25
N ILE A 29 14.68 6.81 -6.22
CA ILE A 29 13.85 7.33 -7.32
C ILE A 29 14.68 7.49 -8.59
N GLU A 30 15.84 8.13 -8.49
CA GLU A 30 16.78 8.32 -9.61
C GLU A 30 17.22 6.98 -10.22
N ARG A 31 17.59 6.03 -9.36
CA ARG A 31 17.99 4.67 -9.80
C ARG A 31 16.82 3.93 -10.45
N ALA A 32 15.62 4.01 -9.90
CA ALA A 32 14.44 3.38 -10.47
C ALA A 32 14.12 3.94 -11.86
N ALA A 33 14.15 5.26 -12.00
CA ALA A 33 13.94 5.94 -13.28
C ALA A 33 15.00 5.53 -14.32
N ALA A 34 16.27 5.44 -13.92
CA ALA A 34 17.35 4.99 -14.80
C ALA A 34 17.16 3.55 -15.31
N HIS A 35 16.37 2.73 -14.58
CA HIS A 35 15.99 1.38 -15.00
C HIS A 35 14.61 1.32 -15.67
N GLY A 36 14.03 2.47 -15.99
CA GLY A 36 12.77 2.59 -16.73
C GLY A 36 11.53 2.21 -15.89
N ALA A 37 11.58 2.42 -14.57
CA ALA A 37 10.41 2.22 -13.74
C ALA A 37 9.35 3.31 -13.97
N ASP A 38 8.08 2.92 -13.99
CA ASP A 38 6.93 3.82 -14.02
C ASP A 38 6.48 4.17 -12.59
N PHE A 39 6.65 3.22 -11.66
CA PHE A 39 6.33 3.38 -10.24
C PHE A 39 7.51 3.03 -9.35
N VAL A 40 7.63 3.75 -8.24
CA VAL A 40 8.45 3.36 -7.09
C VAL A 40 7.55 3.14 -5.89
N CYS A 41 7.69 2.01 -5.22
CA CYS A 41 6.97 1.70 -3.97
C CYS A 41 7.97 1.63 -2.82
N PHE A 42 7.79 2.53 -1.84
CA PHE A 42 8.48 2.54 -0.56
C PHE A 42 7.61 1.96 0.56
N PRO A 43 8.21 1.57 1.71
CA PRO A 43 7.48 1.11 2.88
C PRO A 43 6.51 2.15 3.48
N GLU A 44 5.58 1.67 4.34
CA GLU A 44 4.57 2.47 5.03
C GLU A 44 5.17 3.66 5.80
N THR A 45 6.31 3.48 6.43
CA THR A 45 6.94 4.50 7.29
C THR A 45 8.22 5.06 6.70
N TYR A 46 8.39 4.95 5.41
CA TYR A 46 9.57 5.43 4.71
C TYR A 46 9.17 6.51 3.69
N PRO A 47 9.85 7.66 3.66
CA PRO A 47 11.01 8.01 4.45
C PRO A 47 10.69 8.52 5.88
N GLY A 48 9.44 8.64 6.27
CA GLY A 48 9.01 9.16 7.55
C GLY A 48 8.42 10.59 7.43
N PRO A 49 8.30 11.35 8.55
CA PRO A 49 8.62 10.95 9.93
C PRO A 49 7.66 9.90 10.49
N TRP A 50 8.02 9.25 11.63
CA TRP A 50 7.23 8.19 12.25
C TRP A 50 6.77 8.54 13.66
N ARG A 51 6.99 9.76 14.11
CA ARG A 51 6.67 10.22 15.47
C ARG A 51 6.31 11.70 15.48
N MET A 52 5.68 12.09 16.55
CA MET A 52 5.36 13.49 16.84
C MET A 52 6.33 14.09 17.89
N PRO A 53 6.68 15.36 17.78
CA PRO A 53 6.35 16.24 16.67
C PRO A 53 7.07 15.84 15.39
N ALA A 54 6.41 16.01 14.24
CA ALA A 54 7.04 15.83 12.94
C ALA A 54 8.13 16.90 12.73
N THR A 55 9.36 16.46 12.49
CA THR A 55 10.51 17.36 12.33
C THR A 55 10.81 17.72 10.88
N PHE A 56 10.21 17.01 9.94
CA PHE A 56 10.33 17.24 8.49
C PHE A 56 9.07 16.75 7.76
N ASP A 57 8.89 17.18 6.52
CA ASP A 57 7.89 16.68 5.58
C ASP A 57 8.57 16.32 4.25
N PRO A 58 8.58 15.04 3.84
CA PRO A 58 9.23 14.60 2.63
C PRO A 58 8.45 14.92 1.34
N THR A 59 7.18 15.35 1.48
CA THR A 59 6.22 15.39 0.37
C THR A 59 6.70 16.23 -0.81
N ALA A 60 7.15 17.44 -0.55
CA ALA A 60 7.61 18.35 -1.61
C ALA A 60 8.85 17.81 -2.33
N THR A 61 9.83 17.32 -1.58
CA THR A 61 11.09 16.77 -2.13
C THR A 61 10.83 15.55 -3.01
N LEU A 62 9.97 14.63 -2.56
CA LEU A 62 9.67 13.43 -3.35
C LEU A 62 8.76 13.74 -4.54
N ALA A 63 7.84 14.71 -4.42
CA ALA A 63 7.03 15.16 -5.55
C ALA A 63 7.89 15.81 -6.64
N GLU A 64 8.86 16.62 -6.27
CA GLU A 64 9.82 17.22 -7.20
C GLU A 64 10.68 16.15 -7.90
N ALA A 65 11.19 15.17 -7.14
CA ALA A 65 11.94 14.07 -7.72
C ALA A 65 11.08 13.22 -8.68
N ALA A 66 9.84 12.91 -8.31
CA ALA A 66 8.88 12.21 -9.15
C ALA A 66 8.62 12.93 -10.47
N ALA A 67 8.36 14.24 -10.42
CA ALA A 67 8.13 15.07 -11.60
C ALA A 67 9.36 15.18 -12.49
N ARG A 68 10.54 15.36 -11.88
CA ARG A 68 11.82 15.45 -12.61
C ARG A 68 12.11 14.19 -13.43
N HIS A 69 11.74 13.03 -12.89
CA HIS A 69 12.00 11.74 -13.52
C HIS A 69 10.80 11.15 -14.26
N GLY A 70 9.65 11.80 -14.22
CA GLY A 70 8.45 11.36 -14.93
C GLY A 70 7.84 10.06 -14.41
N ILE A 71 7.92 9.78 -13.10
CA ILE A 71 7.47 8.54 -12.48
C ILE A 71 6.52 8.77 -11.29
N TYR A 72 5.72 7.76 -10.95
CA TYR A 72 4.90 7.75 -9.74
C TYR A 72 5.73 7.27 -8.54
N VAL A 73 5.58 7.90 -7.37
CA VAL A 73 6.28 7.48 -6.15
C VAL A 73 5.27 7.28 -5.03
N VAL A 74 5.17 6.04 -4.53
CA VAL A 74 4.34 5.65 -3.39
C VAL A 74 5.21 5.57 -2.15
N PHE A 75 4.85 6.31 -1.09
CA PHE A 75 5.63 6.41 0.13
C PHE A 75 4.78 6.72 1.35
N GLY A 76 5.32 6.42 2.55
CA GLY A 76 4.66 6.65 3.82
C GLY A 76 5.17 7.87 4.57
N THR A 77 4.25 8.57 5.24
CA THR A 77 4.52 9.69 6.14
C THR A 77 3.37 9.85 7.14
N ILE A 78 3.40 10.90 7.95
CA ILE A 78 2.29 11.30 8.83
C ILE A 78 1.79 12.69 8.47
N GLU A 79 0.50 12.94 8.74
CA GLU A 79 -0.09 14.28 8.68
C GLU A 79 -0.42 14.72 10.11
N PRO A 80 0.39 15.64 10.70
CA PRO A 80 0.15 16.15 12.05
C PRO A 80 -1.20 16.86 12.15
N LEU A 81 -1.94 16.58 13.22
CA LEU A 81 -3.20 17.26 13.55
C LEU A 81 -3.06 18.16 14.77
N ASP A 82 -2.50 17.63 15.87
CA ASP A 82 -2.28 18.37 17.09
C ASP A 82 -0.99 17.93 17.77
N VAL A 83 -0.05 18.84 17.88
CA VAL A 83 1.26 18.60 18.52
C VAL A 83 1.12 18.37 20.02
N LYS A 84 0.14 19.02 20.69
CA LYS A 84 -0.05 18.92 22.14
C LYS A 84 -0.53 17.53 22.56
N THR A 85 -1.40 16.95 21.78
CA THR A 85 -1.95 15.60 22.00
C THR A 85 -1.17 14.53 21.24
N ALA A 86 -0.16 14.93 20.47
CA ALA A 86 0.59 14.06 19.57
C ALA A 86 -0.32 13.25 18.62
N THR A 87 -1.39 13.87 18.09
CA THR A 87 -2.31 13.23 17.15
C THR A 87 -1.94 13.51 15.70
N ALA A 88 -2.07 12.49 14.86
CA ALA A 88 -1.77 12.56 13.44
C ALA A 88 -2.59 11.53 12.64
N TYR A 89 -2.70 11.72 11.32
CA TYR A 89 -3.02 10.64 10.40
C TYR A 89 -1.75 9.91 9.98
N ASN A 90 -1.84 8.59 9.84
CA ASN A 90 -0.83 7.79 9.13
C ASN A 90 -1.20 7.76 7.65
N LEU A 91 -0.26 8.14 6.78
CA LEU A 91 -0.51 8.35 5.36
C LEU A 91 0.31 7.43 4.47
N ILE A 92 -0.32 7.00 3.37
CA ILE A 92 0.39 6.69 2.13
C ILE A 92 0.06 7.78 1.11
N LEU A 93 1.10 8.33 0.53
CA LEU A 93 1.02 9.29 -0.56
C LEU A 93 1.48 8.64 -1.86
N MET A 94 0.91 9.07 -2.98
CA MET A 94 1.42 8.78 -4.32
C MET A 94 1.58 10.10 -5.07
N THR A 95 2.83 10.44 -5.41
CA THR A 95 3.12 11.59 -6.26
C THR A 95 2.93 11.26 -7.72
N TYR A 96 2.76 12.27 -8.53
CA TYR A 96 2.50 12.13 -9.96
C TYR A 96 3.65 12.65 -10.81
N PRO A 97 3.90 12.03 -11.99
CA PRO A 97 4.96 12.45 -12.91
C PRO A 97 4.75 13.86 -13.50
N ASP A 98 3.52 14.38 -13.47
CA ASP A 98 3.17 15.72 -13.94
C ASP A 98 3.26 16.83 -12.87
N GLY A 99 3.71 16.48 -11.66
CA GLY A 99 3.90 17.41 -10.55
C GLY A 99 2.61 17.93 -9.90
N ARG A 100 1.45 17.39 -10.27
CA ARG A 100 0.17 17.73 -9.59
C ARG A 100 0.18 17.28 -8.13
N ALA A 101 -0.79 17.78 -7.35
CA ALA A 101 -0.92 17.42 -5.93
C ALA A 101 -0.96 15.91 -5.71
N PRO A 102 -0.21 15.38 -4.72
CA PRO A 102 -0.15 13.95 -4.44
C PRO A 102 -1.52 13.36 -4.08
N ALA A 103 -1.78 12.15 -4.57
CA ALA A 103 -2.83 11.29 -4.07
C ALA A 103 -2.58 10.98 -2.60
N ARG A 104 -3.65 10.93 -1.80
CA ARG A 104 -3.56 10.79 -0.34
C ARG A 104 -4.50 9.71 0.16
N TYR A 105 -3.95 8.75 0.90
CA TYR A 105 -4.70 7.76 1.65
C TYR A 105 -4.37 7.90 3.14
N ARG A 106 -5.39 8.15 3.95
CA ARG A 106 -5.31 8.11 5.41
C ARG A 106 -5.72 6.73 5.87
N ARG A 107 -4.86 6.07 6.65
CA ARG A 107 -5.14 4.74 7.16
C ARG A 107 -6.48 4.66 7.86
N THR A 108 -7.31 3.70 7.48
CA THR A 108 -8.68 3.56 7.98
C THR A 108 -8.79 2.63 9.19
N HIS A 109 -7.94 1.59 9.26
CA HIS A 109 -7.96 0.59 10.32
C HIS A 109 -6.68 0.65 11.16
N PRO A 110 -6.69 1.37 12.30
CA PRO A 110 -5.56 1.42 13.21
C PRO A 110 -5.25 0.06 13.81
N ASN A 111 -3.96 -0.21 14.02
CA ASN A 111 -3.47 -1.49 14.52
C ASN A 111 -3.60 -1.64 16.05
N GLY A 112 -4.43 -0.81 16.67
CA GLY A 112 -4.67 -0.79 18.10
C GLY A 112 -3.87 0.27 18.84
N PRO A 113 -4.39 0.77 19.95
CA PRO A 113 -3.83 1.94 20.66
C PRO A 113 -2.45 1.66 21.26
N TRP A 114 -2.14 0.44 21.63
CA TRP A 114 -0.87 0.10 22.27
C TRP A 114 0.36 0.23 21.34
N ILE A 115 0.18 0.18 20.04
CA ILE A 115 1.25 0.39 19.06
C ILE A 115 1.59 1.87 18.92
N TYR A 116 0.61 2.73 19.16
CA TYR A 116 0.68 4.16 18.87
C TYR A 116 0.72 5.02 20.14
N THR A 117 0.29 4.50 21.27
CA THR A 117 0.16 5.23 22.54
C THR A 117 1.16 4.82 23.61
N GLY A 118 2.36 4.48 23.29
CA GLY A 118 3.34 4.12 24.30
C GLY A 118 4.45 3.21 23.81
N GLY A 119 4.46 2.91 22.54
CA GLY A 119 5.60 2.25 21.93
C GLY A 119 6.75 3.25 21.78
N ARG A 120 7.95 2.88 22.19
CA ARG A 120 9.13 3.73 22.05
C ARG A 120 9.46 4.16 20.62
N SER A 121 8.84 3.52 19.62
CA SER A 121 9.06 3.76 18.18
C SER A 121 7.96 4.56 17.52
N TRP A 122 6.78 4.66 18.15
CA TRP A 122 5.57 5.26 17.58
C TRP A 122 4.96 6.23 18.60
N GLU A 123 5.54 7.39 18.67
CA GLU A 123 5.16 8.38 19.68
C GLU A 123 4.05 9.29 19.16
N PHE A 124 2.97 8.71 18.65
CA PHE A 124 1.77 9.48 18.32
C PHE A 124 0.51 8.61 18.37
N GLN A 125 -0.60 9.29 18.64
CA GLN A 125 -1.95 8.74 18.52
C GLN A 125 -2.46 9.06 17.13
N TYR A 126 -2.82 8.07 16.33
CA TYR A 126 -3.37 8.38 15.04
C TYR A 126 -4.88 8.23 14.95
N ILE A 127 -5.44 9.13 14.14
CA ILE A 127 -6.86 9.18 13.85
C ILE A 127 -7.11 8.35 12.58
N PRO A 128 -8.13 7.47 12.58
CA PRO A 128 -8.47 6.71 11.38
C PRO A 128 -9.02 7.60 10.27
N GLY A 129 -8.62 7.30 9.04
CA GLY A 129 -9.30 7.81 7.85
C GLY A 129 -10.69 7.20 7.68
N ASN A 130 -11.48 7.74 6.78
CA ASN A 130 -12.88 7.37 6.58
C ASN A 130 -13.24 7.11 5.11
N ASP A 131 -12.26 6.92 4.23
CA ASP A 131 -12.50 6.68 2.81
C ASP A 131 -11.47 5.72 2.20
N PHE A 132 -11.88 5.08 1.09
CA PHE A 132 -11.06 4.23 0.23
C PHE A 132 -10.97 4.87 -1.17
N PRO A 133 -10.19 5.93 -1.35
CA PRO A 133 -10.09 6.63 -2.62
C PRO A 133 -9.38 5.78 -3.67
N ILE A 134 -9.77 5.98 -4.94
CA ILE A 134 -9.13 5.40 -6.10
C ILE A 134 -8.47 6.51 -6.92
N PHE A 135 -7.28 6.23 -7.43
CA PHE A 135 -6.46 7.20 -8.12
C PHE A 135 -6.19 6.75 -9.56
N GLU A 136 -6.51 7.63 -10.50
CA GLU A 136 -6.27 7.37 -11.93
C GLU A 136 -4.78 7.63 -12.26
N THR A 137 -4.19 6.68 -12.97
CA THR A 137 -2.84 6.77 -13.51
C THR A 137 -2.84 6.41 -15.00
N ALA A 138 -1.73 6.67 -15.69
CA ALA A 138 -1.58 6.28 -17.09
C ALA A 138 -1.66 4.75 -17.31
N GLN A 139 -1.32 3.96 -16.29
CA GLN A 139 -1.30 2.51 -16.36
C GLN A 139 -2.65 1.86 -16.00
N GLY A 140 -3.42 2.52 -15.11
CA GLY A 140 -4.71 2.02 -14.62
C GLY A 140 -5.10 2.65 -13.29
N LYS A 141 -6.13 2.08 -12.65
CA LYS A 141 -6.66 2.56 -11.38
C LYS A 141 -5.88 1.98 -10.21
N VAL A 142 -5.40 2.87 -9.35
CA VAL A 142 -4.58 2.53 -8.19
C VAL A 142 -5.38 2.70 -6.90
N GLY A 143 -5.34 1.69 -6.04
CA GLY A 143 -5.77 1.75 -4.64
C GLY A 143 -4.55 1.79 -3.72
N LEU A 144 -4.69 2.47 -2.58
CA LEU A 144 -3.68 2.53 -1.53
C LEU A 144 -4.25 1.95 -0.24
N ALA A 145 -3.48 1.12 0.42
CA ALA A 145 -3.75 0.57 1.75
C ALA A 145 -2.40 0.37 2.46
N MET A 146 -2.40 -0.03 3.72
CA MET A 146 -1.13 -0.21 4.41
C MET A 146 -1.16 -1.25 5.52
N CYS A 147 -0.03 -1.94 5.66
CA CYS A 147 0.35 -2.72 6.83
C CYS A 147 -0.74 -3.69 7.31
N SER A 148 -1.16 -3.61 8.56
CA SER A 148 -2.14 -4.55 9.15
C SER A 148 -3.53 -4.48 8.53
N GLU A 149 -3.82 -3.53 7.65
CA GLU A 149 -5.03 -3.55 6.83
C GLU A 149 -5.08 -4.79 5.91
N VAL A 150 -3.94 -5.46 5.71
CA VAL A 150 -3.92 -6.77 5.05
C VAL A 150 -4.77 -7.83 5.77
N TYR A 151 -4.99 -7.71 7.07
CA TYR A 151 -5.88 -8.61 7.83
C TYR A 151 -7.37 -8.34 7.63
N MET A 152 -7.72 -7.17 7.05
CA MET A 152 -9.10 -6.76 6.76
C MET A 152 -9.38 -6.99 5.29
N PRO A 153 -10.04 -8.11 4.91
CA PRO A 153 -10.36 -8.39 3.51
C PRO A 153 -11.24 -7.29 2.89
N GLU A 154 -12.03 -6.60 3.70
CA GLU A 154 -12.93 -5.53 3.30
C GLU A 154 -12.17 -4.34 2.69
N VAL A 155 -10.97 -4.03 3.18
CA VAL A 155 -10.16 -2.90 2.68
C VAL A 155 -9.81 -3.11 1.21
N SER A 156 -9.16 -4.23 0.89
CA SER A 156 -8.79 -4.54 -0.49
C SER A 156 -10.02 -4.80 -1.37
N ARG A 157 -11.08 -5.40 -0.80
CA ARG A 157 -12.36 -5.59 -1.49
C ARG A 157 -13.01 -4.26 -1.86
N ALA A 158 -13.07 -3.30 -0.94
CA ALA A 158 -13.61 -1.97 -1.20
C ALA A 158 -12.85 -1.25 -2.32
N LEU A 159 -11.51 -1.29 -2.29
CA LEU A 159 -10.67 -0.73 -3.34
C LEU A 159 -10.94 -1.39 -4.70
N ALA A 160 -11.02 -2.72 -4.75
CA ALA A 160 -11.25 -3.47 -5.98
C ALA A 160 -12.65 -3.20 -6.57
N LEU A 161 -13.69 -3.16 -5.72
CA LEU A 161 -15.08 -2.84 -6.16
C LEU A 161 -15.20 -1.40 -6.66
N ARG A 162 -14.38 -0.48 -6.16
CA ARG A 162 -14.26 0.89 -6.68
C ARG A 162 -13.40 0.97 -7.95
N GLY A 163 -12.85 -0.16 -8.38
CA GLY A 163 -12.16 -0.30 -9.65
C GLY A 163 -10.63 -0.35 -9.60
N ALA A 164 -10.00 -0.37 -8.42
CA ALA A 164 -8.54 -0.53 -8.33
C ALA A 164 -8.07 -1.81 -9.00
N GLU A 165 -7.17 -1.71 -9.95
CA GLU A 165 -6.54 -2.82 -10.67
C GLU A 165 -5.16 -3.13 -10.08
N LEU A 166 -4.52 -2.13 -9.49
CA LEU A 166 -3.23 -2.17 -8.80
C LEU A 166 -3.43 -1.63 -7.38
N ILE A 167 -3.02 -2.39 -6.37
CA ILE A 167 -3.14 -2.00 -4.96
C ILE A 167 -1.74 -1.98 -4.35
N PHE A 168 -1.27 -0.83 -3.92
CA PHE A 168 -0.08 -0.72 -3.08
C PHE A 168 -0.49 -0.88 -1.62
N MET A 169 0.14 -1.85 -0.95
CA MET A 169 -0.11 -2.20 0.46
C MET A 169 1.24 -2.36 1.20
N PRO A 170 2.06 -1.30 1.27
CA PRO A 170 3.34 -1.35 1.96
C PRO A 170 3.16 -1.52 3.47
N ALA A 171 4.18 -2.05 4.14
CA ALA A 171 4.22 -2.23 5.59
C ALA A 171 5.45 -1.55 6.22
N GLY A 172 5.36 -1.23 7.51
CA GLY A 172 6.35 -0.38 8.18
C GLY A 172 7.44 -1.11 8.90
N ILE A 173 7.21 -2.31 9.40
CA ILE A 173 8.13 -3.01 10.29
C ILE A 173 8.44 -4.43 9.83
N ASP A 174 9.57 -4.93 10.30
CA ASP A 174 10.02 -6.30 10.12
C ASP A 174 8.92 -7.32 10.45
N LYS A 175 8.63 -8.18 9.50
CA LYS A 175 7.63 -9.25 9.58
C LYS A 175 8.25 -10.63 9.81
N ASN A 176 9.48 -10.70 10.30
CA ASN A 176 10.24 -11.95 10.40
C ASN A 176 9.45 -13.09 11.07
N ARG A 177 8.71 -12.79 12.14
CA ARG A 177 7.84 -13.78 12.83
C ARG A 177 6.50 -14.04 12.14
N LEU A 178 6.06 -13.12 11.29
CA LEU A 178 4.76 -13.15 10.60
C LEU A 178 4.92 -13.37 9.10
N TRP A 179 6.14 -13.67 8.63
CA TRP A 179 6.45 -13.69 7.22
C TRP A 179 5.51 -14.56 6.40
N SER A 180 5.32 -15.82 6.81
CA SER A 180 4.46 -16.77 6.08
C SER A 180 2.99 -16.33 6.05
N THR A 181 2.50 -15.80 7.17
CA THR A 181 1.13 -15.27 7.25
C THR A 181 0.98 -14.05 6.35
N TRP A 182 1.94 -13.13 6.40
CA TRP A 182 1.91 -11.90 5.61
C TRP A 182 1.99 -12.19 4.12
N HIS A 183 2.91 -13.06 3.72
CA HIS A 183 3.05 -13.57 2.36
C HIS A 183 1.73 -14.15 1.84
N THR A 184 1.12 -15.05 2.63
CA THR A 184 -0.17 -15.66 2.29
C THR A 184 -1.27 -14.62 2.13
N LEU A 185 -1.37 -13.67 3.06
CA LEU A 185 -2.40 -12.63 3.03
C LEU A 185 -2.24 -11.69 1.82
N ILE A 186 -1.03 -11.24 1.50
CA ILE A 186 -0.80 -10.38 0.33
C ILE A 186 -1.26 -11.09 -0.94
N TRP A 187 -0.90 -12.38 -1.12
CA TRP A 187 -1.34 -13.13 -2.28
C TRP A 187 -2.86 -13.37 -2.27
N ALA A 188 -3.44 -13.69 -1.13
CA ALA A 188 -4.89 -13.82 -1.00
C ALA A 188 -5.62 -12.53 -1.44
N ARG A 189 -5.10 -11.34 -1.06
CA ARG A 189 -5.67 -10.05 -1.51
C ARG A 189 -5.62 -9.89 -3.03
N ALA A 190 -4.58 -10.40 -3.69
CA ALA A 190 -4.52 -10.39 -5.15
C ALA A 190 -5.54 -11.35 -5.77
N ILE A 191 -5.62 -12.58 -5.26
CA ILE A 191 -6.51 -13.64 -5.77
C ILE A 191 -7.98 -13.23 -5.68
N GLU A 192 -8.44 -12.88 -4.50
CA GLU A 192 -9.86 -12.63 -4.20
C GLU A 192 -10.38 -11.32 -4.82
N ASN A 193 -9.48 -10.38 -5.15
CA ASN A 193 -9.84 -9.06 -5.65
C ASN A 193 -9.47 -8.85 -7.12
N LEU A 194 -8.91 -9.88 -7.78
CA LEU A 194 -8.46 -9.80 -9.17
C LEU A 194 -7.68 -8.51 -9.41
N ALA A 195 -6.63 -8.31 -8.63
CA ALA A 195 -5.78 -7.12 -8.66
C ALA A 195 -4.31 -7.52 -8.55
N VAL A 196 -3.42 -6.68 -9.05
CA VAL A 196 -2.01 -6.77 -8.69
C VAL A 196 -1.83 -6.10 -7.33
N VAL A 197 -1.20 -6.78 -6.37
CA VAL A 197 -0.90 -6.25 -5.03
C VAL A 197 0.60 -6.15 -4.83
N VAL A 198 1.06 -4.98 -4.40
CA VAL A 198 2.48 -4.67 -4.18
C VAL A 198 2.70 -4.36 -2.70
N THR A 199 3.67 -5.01 -2.08
CA THR A 199 4.09 -4.73 -0.71
C THR A 199 5.60 -4.61 -0.60
N THR A 200 6.06 -3.87 0.39
CA THR A 200 7.47 -3.79 0.80
C THR A 200 7.55 -3.36 2.26
N GLN A 201 8.73 -3.49 2.87
CA GLN A 201 8.93 -3.25 4.29
C GLN A 201 10.21 -2.49 4.57
N ASN A 202 10.26 -1.75 5.69
CA ASN A 202 11.48 -1.19 6.24
C ASN A 202 12.34 -2.29 6.87
N LEU A 203 13.64 -2.21 6.63
CA LEU A 203 14.66 -2.94 7.39
C LEU A 203 15.56 -1.92 8.08
N PHE A 204 16.12 -2.28 9.23
CA PHE A 204 17.01 -1.42 10.00
C PHE A 204 18.46 -1.92 10.02
N ASP A 205 18.67 -3.15 9.58
CA ASP A 205 19.98 -3.73 9.34
C ASP A 205 19.90 -4.90 8.34
N HIS A 206 21.06 -5.34 7.85
CA HIS A 206 21.16 -6.40 6.86
C HIS A 206 20.84 -7.81 7.38
N SER A 207 20.72 -7.99 8.68
CA SER A 207 20.34 -9.28 9.28
C SER A 207 18.84 -9.49 9.30
N GLN A 208 18.04 -8.44 9.14
CA GLN A 208 16.60 -8.50 9.10
C GLN A 208 16.09 -9.06 7.76
N ARG A 209 14.98 -9.75 7.83
CA ARG A 209 14.26 -10.26 6.67
C ARG A 209 12.93 -9.53 6.55
N GLY A 210 12.73 -8.89 5.44
CA GLY A 210 11.46 -8.27 5.09
C GLY A 210 10.63 -9.13 4.14
N LEU A 211 9.63 -8.50 3.56
CA LEU A 211 8.87 -9.01 2.43
C LEU A 211 8.63 -7.89 1.42
N ALA A 212 9.39 -7.91 0.34
CA ALA A 212 9.07 -7.17 -0.87
C ALA A 212 8.40 -8.15 -1.85
N MET A 213 7.19 -7.84 -2.33
CA MET A 213 6.41 -8.78 -3.13
C MET A 213 5.53 -8.05 -4.13
N VAL A 214 5.42 -8.62 -5.34
CA VAL A 214 4.42 -8.27 -6.34
C VAL A 214 3.62 -9.53 -6.64
N ALA A 215 2.34 -9.53 -6.31
CA ALA A 215 1.45 -10.67 -6.49
C ALA A 215 0.33 -10.34 -7.47
N ALA A 216 0.11 -11.22 -8.44
CA ALA A 216 -1.05 -11.24 -9.31
C ALA A 216 -2.00 -12.38 -8.86
N PRO A 217 -3.25 -12.43 -9.36
CA PRO A 217 -4.20 -13.46 -8.95
C PRO A 217 -3.75 -14.89 -9.19
N GLU A 218 -2.97 -15.12 -10.25
CA GLU A 218 -2.58 -16.47 -10.68
C GLU A 218 -1.14 -16.82 -10.33
N GLU A 219 -0.32 -15.82 -9.92
CA GLU A 219 1.10 -16.02 -9.60
C GLU A 219 1.66 -14.95 -8.66
N ILE A 220 2.73 -15.31 -7.98
CA ILE A 220 3.63 -14.37 -7.32
C ILE A 220 4.69 -14.00 -8.35
N MET A 221 4.58 -12.78 -8.90
CA MET A 221 5.47 -12.31 -9.96
C MET A 221 6.88 -12.03 -9.44
N PHE A 222 6.99 -11.63 -8.18
CA PHE A 222 8.26 -11.32 -7.52
C PHE A 222 8.13 -11.42 -6.01
N GLU A 223 9.18 -11.92 -5.36
CA GLU A 223 9.36 -11.83 -3.92
C GLU A 223 10.84 -11.71 -3.53
N SER A 224 11.12 -11.00 -2.45
CA SER A 224 12.45 -10.90 -1.85
C SER A 224 12.36 -10.64 -0.35
N THR A 225 13.29 -11.23 0.39
CA THR A 225 13.45 -10.96 1.83
C THR A 225 14.60 -10.00 2.14
N ALA A 226 15.44 -9.70 1.16
CA ALA A 226 16.65 -8.91 1.33
C ALA A 226 16.40 -7.42 1.05
N ALA A 227 17.22 -6.58 1.67
CA ALA A 227 17.26 -5.15 1.35
C ALA A 227 17.69 -4.93 -0.11
N GLY A 228 17.14 -3.90 -0.72
CA GLY A 228 17.48 -3.49 -2.07
C GLY A 228 16.29 -2.99 -2.87
N MET A 229 16.51 -2.84 -4.17
CA MET A 229 15.49 -2.46 -5.15
C MET A 229 15.40 -3.55 -6.21
N SER A 230 14.19 -3.93 -6.55
CA SER A 230 13.90 -4.83 -7.68
C SER A 230 12.94 -4.17 -8.65
N ILE A 231 13.16 -4.39 -9.94
CA ILE A 231 12.28 -3.91 -11.02
C ILE A 231 11.44 -5.09 -11.49
N VAL A 232 10.13 -4.90 -11.52
CA VAL A 232 9.16 -5.94 -11.89
C VAL A 232 8.32 -5.45 -13.06
N ASP A 233 8.31 -6.19 -14.15
CA ASP A 233 7.42 -5.93 -15.28
C ASP A 233 6.00 -6.40 -14.94
N VAL A 234 5.00 -5.51 -15.12
CA VAL A 234 3.61 -5.76 -14.77
C VAL A 234 2.71 -5.44 -15.96
N SER A 235 1.69 -6.25 -16.20
CA SER A 235 0.60 -5.95 -17.12
C SER A 235 -0.76 -6.13 -16.45
N LEU A 236 -1.65 -5.18 -16.63
CA LEU A 236 -3.02 -5.26 -16.16
C LEU A 236 -3.99 -5.90 -17.16
N ASP A 237 -3.49 -6.31 -18.33
CA ASP A 237 -4.34 -6.88 -19.37
C ASP A 237 -5.01 -8.19 -18.88
N ARG A 238 -4.24 -9.03 -18.15
CA ARG A 238 -4.78 -10.25 -17.56
C ARG A 238 -5.80 -9.96 -16.46
N ILE A 239 -5.56 -8.95 -15.64
CA ILE A 239 -6.51 -8.49 -14.61
C ILE A 239 -7.84 -8.08 -15.25
N ARG A 240 -7.79 -7.27 -16.30
CA ARG A 240 -8.97 -6.81 -17.04
C ARG A 240 -9.72 -7.97 -17.67
N GLN A 241 -9.00 -8.94 -18.24
CA GLN A 241 -9.59 -10.16 -18.80
C GLN A 241 -10.32 -10.97 -17.72
N LEU A 242 -9.68 -11.23 -16.57
CA LEU A 242 -10.28 -11.96 -15.46
C LEU A 242 -11.54 -11.29 -14.92
N ARG A 243 -11.54 -9.95 -14.83
CA ARG A 243 -12.67 -9.16 -14.37
C ARG A 243 -13.83 -9.09 -15.37
N ALA A 244 -13.52 -9.02 -16.66
CA ALA A 244 -14.51 -8.98 -17.73
C ALA A 244 -15.17 -10.34 -17.98
N SER A 245 -14.56 -11.43 -17.55
CA SER A 245 -15.09 -12.79 -17.75
C SER A 245 -16.40 -12.94 -16.99
N ARG A 246 -17.40 -13.49 -17.67
CA ARG A 246 -18.56 -14.07 -17.00
C ARG A 246 -18.12 -15.40 -16.43
N ASP A 247 -18.45 -15.63 -15.16
CA ASP A 247 -18.05 -16.87 -14.50
C ASP A 247 -18.95 -18.02 -14.96
N GLU A 248 -18.63 -18.57 -16.10
CA GLU A 248 -19.23 -19.80 -16.59
C GLU A 248 -18.56 -21.01 -15.95
N VAL A 249 -19.34 -22.05 -15.66
CA VAL A 249 -18.93 -23.24 -14.89
C VAL A 249 -17.67 -23.93 -15.43
N GLY A 250 -17.30 -23.74 -16.69
CA GLY A 250 -16.07 -24.33 -17.25
C GLY A 250 -14.81 -23.48 -17.09
N SER A 251 -14.93 -22.16 -17.06
CA SER A 251 -13.78 -21.25 -17.10
C SER A 251 -13.15 -21.00 -15.74
N SER A 252 -13.93 -21.06 -14.66
CA SER A 252 -13.42 -20.88 -13.30
C SER A 252 -12.61 -22.07 -12.77
N MET A 253 -12.65 -23.21 -13.43
CA MET A 253 -11.86 -24.40 -13.05
C MET A 253 -10.48 -24.44 -13.71
N VAL A 254 -10.20 -23.56 -14.67
CA VAL A 254 -8.97 -23.58 -15.47
C VAL A 254 -7.94 -22.58 -14.97
N CYS A 255 -8.36 -21.59 -14.19
CA CYS A 255 -7.46 -20.59 -13.63
C CYS A 255 -7.47 -20.61 -12.10
N GLY A 256 -6.33 -20.25 -11.48
CA GLY A 256 -6.18 -20.24 -10.03
C GLY A 256 -7.01 -19.17 -9.31
N ALA A 257 -7.60 -18.22 -10.05
CA ALA A 257 -8.45 -17.17 -9.54
C ALA A 257 -9.88 -17.30 -10.04
N LYS A 258 -10.85 -16.95 -9.19
CA LYS A 258 -12.27 -16.97 -9.53
C LYS A 258 -12.60 -15.82 -10.48
N GLN A 259 -12.74 -16.14 -11.77
CA GLN A 259 -13.09 -15.14 -12.79
C GLN A 259 -14.43 -14.49 -12.48
N GLY A 260 -14.53 -13.21 -12.76
CA GLY A 260 -15.77 -12.45 -12.58
C GLY A 260 -16.24 -12.27 -11.14
N VAL A 261 -15.42 -12.63 -10.12
CA VAL A 261 -15.82 -12.57 -8.69
C VAL A 261 -16.23 -11.18 -8.20
N LEU A 262 -15.81 -10.11 -8.89
CA LEU A 262 -16.23 -8.75 -8.60
C LEU A 262 -17.56 -8.36 -9.29
N GLY A 263 -18.13 -9.26 -10.08
CA GLY A 263 -19.39 -9.02 -10.76
C GLY A 263 -20.60 -9.00 -9.80
N PRO A 264 -21.69 -8.33 -10.20
CA PRO A 264 -22.84 -8.13 -9.32
C PRO A 264 -23.50 -9.42 -8.84
N GLN A 265 -23.39 -10.52 -9.59
CA GLN A 265 -23.92 -11.82 -9.20
C GLN A 265 -23.22 -12.44 -7.95
N TRP A 266 -22.01 -11.95 -7.62
CA TRP A 266 -21.25 -12.41 -6.47
C TRP A 266 -21.30 -11.45 -5.29
N GLN A 267 -21.79 -10.24 -5.52
CA GLN A 267 -21.94 -9.24 -4.48
C GLN A 267 -23.34 -9.34 -3.87
N ARG A 268 -23.42 -9.61 -2.59
CA ARG A 268 -24.64 -9.81 -1.83
C ARG A 268 -24.67 -8.86 -0.63
N PRO A 269 -24.68 -7.52 -0.85
CA PRO A 269 -24.56 -6.53 0.23
C PRO A 269 -25.64 -6.72 1.29
N GLU A 270 -26.84 -7.14 0.92
CA GLU A 270 -27.94 -7.40 1.83
C GLU A 270 -27.64 -8.49 2.90
N LEU A 271 -26.65 -9.35 2.66
CA LEU A 271 -26.24 -10.36 3.63
C LEU A 271 -25.25 -9.79 4.66
N TYR A 272 -24.59 -8.69 4.35
CA TYR A 272 -23.54 -8.12 5.19
C TYR A 272 -24.04 -7.01 6.12
N ASP A 273 -25.16 -6.36 5.82
CA ASP A 273 -25.74 -5.30 6.66
C ASP A 273 -26.03 -5.77 8.11
N ALA A 274 -26.37 -7.04 8.29
CA ALA A 274 -26.57 -7.62 9.62
C ALA A 274 -25.28 -7.99 10.36
N ILE A 275 -24.17 -8.15 9.62
CA ILE A 275 -22.86 -8.55 10.17
C ILE A 275 -22.08 -7.32 10.63
N TYR A 276 -22.26 -6.20 9.96
CA TYR A 276 -21.64 -4.91 10.30
C TYR A 276 -22.70 -3.94 10.82
N PRO A 277 -23.22 -4.16 12.05
CA PRO A 277 -24.21 -3.26 12.64
C PRO A 277 -23.59 -1.86 12.75
N ARG A 278 -24.39 -0.83 12.45
CA ARG A 278 -23.97 0.56 12.60
C ARG A 278 -23.49 0.77 14.04
N PRO A 279 -22.37 1.48 14.25
CA PRO A 279 -21.91 1.78 15.60
C PRO A 279 -23.00 2.50 16.39
N LEU A 280 -23.15 2.13 17.66
CA LEU A 280 -24.17 2.68 18.59
C LEU A 280 -24.03 4.20 18.86
N HIS A 281 -23.10 4.88 18.19
CA HIS A 281 -22.84 6.32 18.37
C HIS A 281 -23.87 7.25 17.71
N GLU A 282 -24.79 6.70 16.88
CA GLU A 282 -25.89 7.50 16.31
C GLU A 282 -27.21 7.39 17.09
N ALA A 283 -27.23 6.74 18.25
CA ALA A 283 -28.42 6.55 19.08
C ALA A 283 -28.54 7.56 20.25
N ALA A 284 -27.81 8.68 20.17
CA ALA A 284 -27.89 9.76 21.15
C ALA A 284 -28.11 11.11 20.44
N GLU A 285 -29.30 11.31 19.90
CA GLU A 285 -29.96 12.61 19.72
C GLU A 285 -31.33 12.57 20.41
#